data_cecea16adb8a430474d2073f38865a66
#
_entry.id   cecea16adb8a430474d2073f38865a66
#
_cell.length_a   1.000
_cell.length_b   1.000
_cell.length_c   1.000
_cell.angle_alpha   90.00
_cell.angle_beta   90.00
_cell.angle_gamma   90.00
#
_symmetry.space_group_name_H-M   'P 1'
#
loop_
_entity.id
_entity.type
_entity.pdbx_description
1 polymer ?
#
loop_
_entity_poly.entity_id
_entity_poly.type
_entity_poly.pdbx_seq_one_letter_code
_entity_poly.pdbx_strand_id
1 'polypeptide(L)'
;MKSIKKMVLVSAFAGTCLAPHAQTTSPAIPADPAIEANIREWLQKMTLEQKIGQMCEITIDVVSDLVTSRKKGFCLSEAMLDTVIGKYKVGSLLNVPLGVAQKKEKWAEAIKQIQERQSVHEA
;
A
#
# COMPACT_ATOMS: atom_id res chain seq x y z
N MET A 1 -0.66 80.13 11.43
CA MET A 1 -1.05 78.78 11.93
C MET A 1 -1.43 77.94 10.71
N LYS A 2 -0.56 76.97 10.30
CA LYS A 2 -0.77 76.13 9.11
C LYS A 2 -1.37 74.79 9.55
N SER A 3 -2.60 74.55 9.10
CA SER A 3 -3.33 73.30 9.32
C SER A 3 -2.75 72.19 8.41
N ILE A 4 -2.19 71.14 9.02
CA ILE A 4 -1.71 69.96 8.30
C ILE A 4 -2.86 68.97 8.16
N LYS A 5 -3.40 68.83 6.96
CA LYS A 5 -4.37 67.79 6.61
C LYS A 5 -3.62 66.45 6.56
N LYS A 6 -3.97 65.56 7.48
CA LYS A 6 -3.48 64.15 7.45
C LYS A 6 -4.19 63.43 6.34
N MET A 7 -3.46 63.09 5.32
CA MET A 7 -3.91 62.22 4.22
C MET A 7 -3.76 60.76 4.66
N VAL A 8 -4.85 60.07 4.95
CA VAL A 8 -4.86 58.65 5.27
C VAL A 8 -4.86 57.89 3.96
N LEU A 9 -3.75 57.23 3.64
CA LEU A 9 -3.60 56.35 2.49
C LEU A 9 -4.18 54.98 2.87
N VAL A 10 -5.39 54.67 2.40
CA VAL A 10 -5.96 53.32 2.53
C VAL A 10 -5.40 52.48 1.41
N SER A 11 -4.42 51.65 1.75
CA SER A 11 -3.91 50.57 0.86
C SER A 11 -4.91 49.46 0.82
N ALA A 12 -5.69 49.36 -0.26
CA ALA A 12 -6.49 48.17 -0.56
C ALA A 12 -5.58 47.03 -1.00
N PHE A 13 -5.33 46.09 -0.08
CA PHE A 13 -4.62 44.86 -0.36
C PHE A 13 -5.62 43.91 -1.04
N ALA A 14 -5.62 43.89 -2.39
CA ALA A 14 -6.35 42.90 -3.16
C ALA A 14 -5.63 41.56 -3.03
N GLY A 15 -6.05 40.76 -2.05
CA GLY A 15 -5.59 39.38 -1.89
C GLY A 15 -6.08 38.54 -3.08
N THR A 16 -5.21 38.30 -4.06
CA THR A 16 -5.43 37.26 -5.07
C THR A 16 -5.36 35.92 -4.38
N CYS A 17 -6.53 35.31 -4.08
CA CYS A 17 -6.63 33.92 -3.73
C CYS A 17 -6.15 33.09 -4.92
N LEU A 18 -4.90 32.66 -4.90
CA LEU A 18 -4.41 31.61 -5.77
C LEU A 18 -5.11 30.32 -5.34
N ALA A 19 -6.22 29.99 -5.98
CA ALA A 19 -6.83 28.68 -5.84
C ALA A 19 -5.77 27.64 -6.25
N PRO A 20 -5.47 26.63 -5.41
CA PRO A 20 -4.60 25.54 -5.84
C PRO A 20 -5.28 24.84 -7.01
N HIS A 21 -4.74 25.03 -8.21
CA HIS A 21 -5.14 24.23 -9.34
C HIS A 21 -4.66 22.82 -9.03
N ALA A 22 -5.59 21.94 -8.66
CA ALA A 22 -5.32 20.52 -8.67
C ALA A 22 -4.93 20.17 -10.10
N GLN A 23 -3.64 19.93 -10.32
CA GLN A 23 -3.16 19.45 -11.62
C GLN A 23 -3.81 18.09 -11.82
N THR A 24 -4.77 18.01 -12.74
CA THR A 24 -5.27 16.75 -13.27
C THR A 24 -4.14 16.15 -14.12
N THR A 25 -3.21 15.46 -13.42
CA THR A 25 -2.22 14.67 -14.14
C THR A 25 -2.97 13.53 -14.83
N SER A 26 -2.87 13.45 -16.15
CA SER A 26 -3.30 12.26 -16.87
C SER A 26 -2.64 11.04 -16.22
N PRO A 27 -3.37 9.95 -15.96
CA PRO A 27 -2.77 8.77 -15.37
C PRO A 27 -1.62 8.29 -16.25
N ALA A 28 -0.49 7.92 -15.61
CA ALA A 28 0.70 7.44 -16.32
C ALA A 28 0.43 6.19 -17.18
N ILE A 29 -0.61 5.44 -16.83
CA ILE A 29 -1.09 4.28 -17.58
C ILE A 29 -2.49 4.62 -18.09
N PRO A 30 -2.74 4.54 -19.42
CA PRO A 30 -4.07 4.72 -19.97
C PRO A 30 -5.07 3.74 -19.33
N ALA A 31 -6.27 4.22 -19.02
CA ALA A 31 -7.33 3.36 -18.51
C ALA A 31 -7.77 2.36 -19.60
N ASP A 32 -7.76 1.08 -19.25
CA ASP A 32 -8.33 0.01 -20.07
C ASP A 32 -9.74 -0.29 -19.54
N PRO A 33 -10.82 -0.07 -20.32
CA PRO A 33 -12.19 -0.29 -19.87
C PRO A 33 -12.47 -1.73 -19.40
N ALA A 34 -11.81 -2.72 -19.99
CA ALA A 34 -12.00 -4.13 -19.62
C ALA A 34 -11.34 -4.42 -18.25
N ILE A 35 -10.13 -3.91 -18.02
CA ILE A 35 -9.45 -4.01 -16.73
C ILE A 35 -10.25 -3.29 -15.65
N GLU A 36 -10.73 -2.07 -15.93
CA GLU A 36 -11.53 -1.28 -15.01
C GLU A 36 -12.87 -1.96 -14.65
N ALA A 37 -13.49 -2.65 -15.59
CA ALA A 37 -14.70 -3.42 -15.34
C ALA A 37 -14.43 -4.60 -14.39
N ASN A 38 -13.36 -5.35 -14.64
CA ASN A 38 -12.91 -6.45 -13.79
C ASN A 38 -12.60 -5.99 -12.37
N ILE A 39 -11.85 -4.88 -12.22
CA ILE A 39 -11.53 -4.32 -10.90
C ILE A 39 -12.81 -3.96 -10.15
N ARG A 40 -13.79 -3.32 -10.81
CA ARG A 40 -15.07 -2.98 -10.18
C ARG A 40 -15.84 -4.22 -9.73
N GLU A 41 -15.88 -5.27 -10.54
CA GLU A 41 -16.51 -6.53 -10.18
C GLU A 41 -15.84 -7.16 -8.95
N TRP A 42 -14.51 -7.23 -8.90
CA TRP A 42 -13.78 -7.73 -7.74
C TRP A 42 -14.08 -6.90 -6.48
N LEU A 43 -14.02 -5.58 -6.58
CA LEU A 43 -14.30 -4.68 -5.45
C LEU A 43 -15.72 -4.81 -4.91
N GLN A 44 -16.71 -5.15 -5.74
CA GLN A 44 -18.09 -5.41 -5.30
C GLN A 44 -18.23 -6.71 -4.50
N LYS A 45 -17.42 -7.72 -4.83
CA LYS A 45 -17.42 -9.02 -4.15
C LYS A 45 -16.66 -9.01 -2.82
N MET A 46 -15.71 -8.10 -2.66
CA MET A 46 -14.87 -8.02 -1.46
C MET A 46 -15.61 -7.39 -0.28
N THR A 47 -15.42 -7.98 0.91
CA THR A 47 -15.83 -7.37 2.18
C THR A 47 -14.96 -6.14 2.51
N LEU A 48 -15.39 -5.36 3.50
CA LEU A 48 -14.59 -4.21 3.96
C LEU A 48 -13.24 -4.67 4.51
N GLU A 49 -13.22 -5.75 5.28
CA GLU A 49 -11.98 -6.34 5.86
C GLU A 49 -11.02 -6.79 4.76
N GLN A 50 -11.52 -7.43 3.70
CA GLN A 50 -10.70 -7.82 2.55
C GLN A 50 -10.11 -6.59 1.84
N LYS A 51 -10.90 -5.53 1.64
CA LYS A 51 -10.41 -4.28 1.03
C LYS A 51 -9.32 -3.63 1.87
N ILE A 52 -9.51 -3.58 3.20
CA ILE A 52 -8.50 -3.07 4.12
C ILE A 52 -7.23 -3.91 4.07
N GLY A 53 -7.37 -5.24 4.11
CA GLY A 53 -6.24 -6.17 4.04
C GLY A 53 -5.42 -5.98 2.75
N GLN A 54 -6.09 -5.83 1.60
CA GLN A 54 -5.41 -5.59 0.32
C GLN A 54 -4.64 -4.25 0.28
N MET A 55 -4.99 -3.29 1.10
CA MET A 55 -4.26 -2.02 1.24
C MET A 55 -3.10 -2.10 2.24
N CYS A 56 -2.99 -3.20 3.00
CA CYS A 56 -1.93 -3.40 3.97
C CYS A 56 -0.69 -4.01 3.31
N GLU A 57 0.45 -3.50 3.70
CA GLU A 57 1.77 -4.03 3.36
C GLU A 57 2.56 -4.26 4.64
N ILE A 58 3.14 -5.45 4.80
CA ILE A 58 3.92 -5.81 5.98
C ILE A 58 5.25 -6.44 5.59
N THR A 59 6.22 -6.39 6.50
CA THR A 59 7.52 -7.05 6.25
C THR A 59 7.38 -8.58 6.26
N ILE A 60 8.10 -9.25 5.38
CA ILE A 60 8.12 -10.72 5.29
C ILE A 60 8.61 -11.39 6.58
N ASP A 61 9.32 -10.66 7.43
CA ASP A 61 9.76 -11.17 8.74
C ASP A 61 8.61 -11.49 9.68
N VAL A 62 7.44 -10.85 9.51
CA VAL A 62 6.23 -11.15 10.30
C VAL A 62 5.73 -12.56 10.02
N VAL A 63 5.85 -13.05 8.80
CA VAL A 63 5.44 -14.42 8.41
C VAL A 63 6.59 -15.42 8.47
N SER A 64 7.77 -15.00 8.90
CA SER A 64 8.95 -15.87 9.01
C SER A 64 8.98 -16.60 10.33
N ASP A 65 9.39 -17.88 10.31
CA ASP A 65 9.83 -18.59 11.52
C ASP A 65 11.25 -18.15 11.85
N LEU A 66 11.39 -17.11 12.65
CA LEU A 66 12.67 -16.49 13.00
C LEU A 66 13.61 -17.45 13.75
N VAL A 67 13.06 -18.36 14.56
CA VAL A 67 13.85 -19.31 15.35
C VAL A 67 14.45 -20.37 14.45
N THR A 68 13.64 -20.96 13.58
CA THR A 68 14.09 -21.97 12.61
C THR A 68 14.96 -21.34 11.55
N SER A 69 14.62 -20.14 11.07
CA SER A 69 15.39 -19.41 10.05
C SER A 69 16.81 -19.11 10.47
N ARG A 70 17.07 -18.82 11.74
CA ARG A 70 18.44 -18.61 12.27
C ARG A 70 19.30 -19.87 12.26
N LYS A 71 18.66 -21.04 12.33
CA LYS A 71 19.36 -22.34 12.40
C LYS A 71 19.51 -23.01 11.06
N LYS A 72 18.49 -22.95 10.20
CA LYS A 72 18.39 -23.73 8.97
C LYS A 72 18.30 -22.85 7.69
N GLY A 73 18.40 -21.52 7.83
CA GLY A 73 18.12 -20.59 6.76
C GLY A 73 16.65 -20.23 6.67
N PHE A 74 16.33 -19.24 5.86
CA PHE A 74 15.00 -18.65 5.75
C PHE A 74 13.90 -19.70 5.54
N CYS A 75 12.87 -19.63 6.37
CA CYS A 75 11.63 -20.40 6.24
C CYS A 75 10.43 -19.61 6.77
N LEU A 76 9.26 -19.87 6.21
CA LEU A 76 8.01 -19.26 6.59
C LEU A 76 7.33 -20.05 7.73
N SER A 77 6.49 -19.38 8.49
CA SER A 77 5.62 -19.96 9.52
C SER A 77 4.22 -20.16 8.95
N GLU A 78 3.78 -21.41 8.85
CA GLU A 78 2.44 -21.77 8.38
C GLU A 78 1.34 -21.02 9.17
N ALA A 79 1.44 -21.02 10.52
CA ALA A 79 0.47 -20.36 11.37
C ALA A 79 0.40 -18.84 11.15
N MET A 80 1.54 -18.21 10.87
CA MET A 80 1.58 -16.78 10.56
C MET A 80 1.07 -16.49 9.15
N LEU A 81 1.32 -17.37 8.18
CA LEU A 81 0.72 -17.28 6.84
C LEU A 81 -0.80 -17.37 6.92
N ASP A 82 -1.36 -18.32 7.67
CA ASP A 82 -2.80 -18.43 7.90
C ASP A 82 -3.39 -17.17 8.54
N THR A 83 -2.66 -16.59 9.46
CA THR A 83 -3.09 -15.36 10.13
C THR A 83 -3.05 -14.17 9.18
N VAL A 84 -1.95 -13.97 8.49
CA VAL A 84 -1.71 -12.77 7.67
C VAL A 84 -2.52 -12.83 6.37
N ILE A 85 -2.44 -13.94 5.66
CA ILE A 85 -3.11 -14.11 4.37
C ILE A 85 -4.55 -14.59 4.56
N GLY A 86 -4.74 -15.62 5.39
CA GLY A 86 -6.04 -16.23 5.59
C GLY A 86 -7.02 -15.33 6.34
N LYS A 87 -6.62 -14.84 7.52
CA LYS A 87 -7.51 -14.06 8.39
C LYS A 87 -7.54 -12.57 8.00
N TYR A 88 -6.37 -11.93 7.88
CA TYR A 88 -6.28 -10.48 7.67
C TYR A 88 -6.26 -10.06 6.20
N LYS A 89 -6.13 -11.01 5.26
CA LYS A 89 -6.16 -10.75 3.81
C LYS A 89 -5.14 -9.70 3.35
N VAL A 90 -3.95 -9.69 3.99
CA VAL A 90 -2.87 -8.73 3.66
C VAL A 90 -2.44 -8.91 2.20
N GLY A 91 -2.41 -7.80 1.46
CA GLY A 91 -2.20 -7.78 0.02
C GLY A 91 -0.74 -7.78 -0.41
N SER A 92 0.19 -7.37 0.45
CA SER A 92 1.60 -7.25 0.08
C SER A 92 2.55 -7.61 1.22
N LEU A 93 3.64 -8.30 0.84
CA LEU A 93 4.78 -8.60 1.71
C LEU A 93 6.03 -7.93 1.12
N LEU A 94 6.74 -7.19 1.94
CA LEU A 94 7.92 -6.43 1.51
C LEU A 94 9.20 -6.85 2.25
N ASN A 95 10.33 -6.35 1.78
CA ASN A 95 11.67 -6.53 2.30
C ASN A 95 12.31 -7.91 2.02
N VAL A 96 13.56 -8.01 2.46
CA VAL A 96 14.38 -9.22 2.38
C VAL A 96 14.35 -9.91 3.74
N PRO A 97 14.06 -11.21 3.81
CA PRO A 97 14.02 -11.95 5.06
C PRO A 97 15.30 -11.78 5.85
N LEU A 98 15.17 -11.44 7.15
CA LEU A 98 16.28 -11.25 8.08
C LEU A 98 17.30 -10.18 7.63
N GLY A 99 16.94 -9.30 6.68
CA GLY A 99 17.86 -8.32 6.10
C GLY A 99 18.99 -8.92 5.26
N VAL A 100 18.90 -10.18 4.86
CA VAL A 100 19.94 -10.91 4.14
C VAL A 100 19.41 -11.46 2.81
N ALA A 101 20.18 -11.26 1.74
CA ALA A 101 19.86 -11.81 0.43
C ALA A 101 19.73 -13.34 0.48
N GLN A 102 18.62 -13.86 -0.03
CA GLN A 102 18.35 -15.28 -0.08
C GLN A 102 18.70 -15.86 -1.45
N LYS A 103 18.96 -17.17 -1.48
CA LYS A 103 19.17 -17.90 -2.73
C LYS A 103 17.87 -17.96 -3.53
N LYS A 104 17.98 -18.03 -4.86
CA LYS A 104 16.86 -18.10 -5.80
C LYS A 104 15.86 -19.22 -5.42
N GLU A 105 16.37 -20.38 -5.03
CA GLU A 105 15.56 -21.55 -4.68
C GLU A 105 14.72 -21.29 -3.43
N LYS A 106 15.27 -20.57 -2.43
CA LYS A 106 14.56 -20.18 -1.22
C LYS A 106 13.46 -19.16 -1.49
N TRP A 107 13.70 -18.22 -2.39
CA TRP A 107 12.68 -17.30 -2.86
C TRP A 107 11.56 -18.01 -3.61
N ALA A 108 11.88 -18.93 -4.51
CA ALA A 108 10.89 -19.69 -5.26
C ALA A 108 9.99 -20.54 -4.33
N GLU A 109 10.58 -21.18 -3.31
CA GLU A 109 9.86 -21.93 -2.28
C GLU A 109 8.92 -21.01 -1.47
N ALA A 110 9.42 -19.88 -1.01
CA ALA A 110 8.63 -18.94 -0.21
C ALA A 110 7.45 -18.36 -1.01
N ILE A 111 7.68 -17.90 -2.24
CA ILE A 111 6.63 -17.37 -3.11
C ILE A 111 5.56 -18.44 -3.36
N LYS A 112 5.98 -19.68 -3.63
CA LYS A 112 5.06 -20.81 -3.83
C LYS A 112 4.17 -21.01 -2.60
N GLN A 113 4.74 -21.08 -1.40
CA GLN A 113 3.99 -21.26 -0.15
C GLN A 113 2.99 -20.12 0.09
N ILE A 114 3.38 -18.87 -0.17
CA ILE A 114 2.49 -17.69 -0.05
C ILE A 114 1.32 -17.80 -1.03
N GLN A 115 1.57 -18.14 -2.30
CA GLN A 115 0.54 -18.25 -3.33
C GLN A 115 -0.41 -19.43 -3.07
N GLU A 116 0.12 -20.56 -2.64
CA GLU A 116 -0.71 -21.72 -2.27
C GLU A 116 -1.62 -21.40 -1.10
N ARG A 117 -1.14 -20.63 -0.11
CA ARG A 117 -1.97 -20.22 1.01
C ARG A 117 -3.07 -19.25 0.59
N GLN A 118 -2.79 -18.33 -0.31
CA GLN A 118 -3.80 -17.43 -0.86
C GLN A 118 -4.91 -18.21 -1.57
N SER A 119 -4.57 -19.16 -2.43
CA SER A 119 -5.56 -19.93 -3.19
C SER A 119 -6.50 -20.77 -2.31
N VAL A 120 -6.04 -21.28 -1.17
CA VAL A 120 -6.87 -22.02 -0.20
C VAL A 120 -7.92 -21.10 0.46
N HIS A 121 -7.64 -19.82 0.61
CA HIS A 121 -8.51 -18.87 1.30
C HIS A 121 -9.39 -18.03 0.37
N GLU A 122 -9.25 -18.19 -0.94
CA GLU A 122 -10.11 -17.57 -1.96
C GLU A 122 -11.25 -18.49 -2.44
N ALA A 123 -11.19 -19.77 -2.12
CA ALA A 123 -12.21 -20.78 -2.44
C ALA A 123 -13.34 -20.80 -1.40
#